data_46e7a3755e622886d691270eaa9159f4
#
_entry.id   46e7a3755e622886d691270eaa9159f4
#
_cell.length_a   1.000
_cell.length_b   1.000
_cell.length_c   1.000
_cell.angle_alpha   90.00
_cell.angle_beta   90.00
_cell.angle_gamma   90.00
#
_symmetry.space_group_name_H-M   'P 1'
#
loop_
_entity.id
_entity.type
_entity.pdbx_description
1 polymer ?
#
loop_
_entity_poly.entity_id
_entity_poly.type
_entity_poly.pdbx_seq_one_letter_code
_entity_poly.pdbx_strand_id
1 'polypeptide(L)'
;MGLKIFLVASECVPFIKTGGLADVVGALPAALKKLGAEVSVLIPKYSMIPQQFRKEMQHITDFSIQLGWRNQYVGVEKIHREGIDFYFADNEFYFKQDYVYSSGDFEAERYCWFSKAALEIMQKLDIVPDIIHLNDWQTGMIPLLLREQYSALPEFSRVKTVFTIHNLRYQGLMNPMLVNDLLSLGQNALAQIEYYCNINCMKAGIIYSDAVTTVSPTYAKEICTPRCGETLDGLLRHKHIAGILNGIDKKLYNPWTDKALCSRFSKNQPQGKQKCKSALQTALGLEQSEERPVAAVISRLTNQKGLDLFRAVIPGLLDLGAQLVILGMGDAEYERMFADLAAINPSSVAFRAEMNDALARQIYAGADIFLMPSAFEPCGLSQLLAMRYGAIPVVRETGGLADTVIPYNRFTDEGTGFSFRNYSADELYNASRAAIELYCGDKAAWQRLTARAMAADFGWSRSAGEYLHLYKTLKMN
;
A
#
# COMPACT_ATOMS: atom_id res chain seq x y z
N MET A 1 11.94 -15.48 -25.31
CA MET A 1 11.97 -15.69 -23.87
C MET A 1 11.21 -14.57 -23.20
N GLY A 2 10.45 -14.85 -22.12
CA GLY A 2 9.78 -13.85 -21.34
C GLY A 2 10.75 -12.88 -20.66
N LEU A 3 10.28 -11.68 -20.29
CA LEU A 3 11.07 -10.72 -19.52
C LEU A 3 11.28 -11.27 -18.11
N LYS A 4 12.51 -11.31 -17.62
CA LYS A 4 12.86 -11.76 -16.27
C LYS A 4 12.88 -10.59 -15.30
N ILE A 5 12.07 -10.66 -14.27
CA ILE A 5 11.89 -9.58 -13.28
C ILE A 5 12.21 -10.12 -11.88
N PHE A 6 13.11 -9.46 -11.17
CA PHE A 6 13.41 -9.73 -9.77
C PHE A 6 12.86 -8.58 -8.92
N LEU A 7 11.80 -8.84 -8.18
CA LEU A 7 11.12 -7.84 -7.36
C LEU A 7 11.65 -7.92 -5.94
N VAL A 8 12.14 -6.80 -5.40
CA VAL A 8 12.70 -6.72 -4.04
C VAL A 8 11.87 -5.75 -3.21
N ALA A 9 11.47 -6.18 -2.03
CA ALA A 9 10.64 -5.40 -1.12
C ALA A 9 10.87 -5.78 0.35
N SER A 10 10.39 -4.94 1.26
CA SER A 10 10.44 -5.24 2.70
C SER A 10 9.28 -6.09 3.19
N GLU A 11 8.16 -6.15 2.46
CA GLU A 11 6.99 -6.92 2.84
C GLU A 11 6.25 -7.48 1.62
N CYS A 12 5.50 -8.57 1.80
CA CYS A 12 4.74 -9.25 0.74
C CYS A 12 3.64 -10.11 1.35
N VAL A 13 2.37 -9.94 0.93
CA VAL A 13 1.31 -10.91 1.27
C VAL A 13 1.54 -12.23 0.51
N PRO A 14 1.21 -13.38 1.11
CA PRO A 14 0.56 -13.56 2.41
C PRO A 14 1.54 -13.70 3.60
N PHE A 15 2.83 -13.43 3.41
CA PHE A 15 3.89 -13.73 4.38
C PHE A 15 3.97 -12.69 5.50
N ILE A 16 4.02 -11.40 5.13
CA ILE A 16 4.13 -10.29 6.08
C ILE A 16 3.46 -9.04 5.50
N LYS A 17 2.70 -8.30 6.32
CA LYS A 17 1.99 -7.10 5.90
C LYS A 17 1.90 -6.07 7.03
N THR A 18 2.28 -4.83 6.72
CA THR A 18 2.02 -3.65 7.55
C THR A 18 1.22 -2.59 6.79
N GLY A 19 1.29 -2.62 5.45
CA GLY A 19 0.65 -1.61 4.60
C GLY A 19 0.31 -2.10 3.20
N GLY A 20 0.00 -1.15 2.31
CA GLY A 20 -0.39 -1.44 0.92
C GLY A 20 0.75 -1.96 0.04
N LEU A 21 2.02 -1.72 0.43
CA LEU A 21 3.19 -2.29 -0.26
C LEU A 21 3.10 -3.81 -0.34
N ALA A 22 2.74 -4.47 0.77
CA ALA A 22 2.61 -5.93 0.81
C ALA A 22 1.58 -6.46 -0.18
N ASP A 23 0.44 -5.76 -0.33
CA ASP A 23 -0.60 -6.13 -1.30
C ASP A 23 -0.09 -6.03 -2.75
N VAL A 24 0.70 -4.99 -3.05
CA VAL A 24 1.31 -4.81 -4.38
C VAL A 24 2.28 -5.94 -4.69
N VAL A 25 3.23 -6.19 -3.77
CA VAL A 25 4.28 -7.20 -3.94
C VAL A 25 3.71 -8.63 -4.00
N GLY A 26 2.59 -8.87 -3.33
CA GLY A 26 1.90 -10.16 -3.39
C GLY A 26 1.06 -10.39 -4.66
N ALA A 27 0.57 -9.32 -5.30
CA ALA A 27 -0.38 -9.45 -6.41
C ALA A 27 0.21 -9.14 -7.80
N LEU A 28 1.09 -8.14 -7.91
CA LEU A 28 1.72 -7.73 -9.17
C LEU A 28 2.50 -8.87 -9.86
N PRO A 29 3.30 -9.72 -9.15
CA PRO A 29 4.00 -10.82 -9.75
C PRO A 29 3.09 -11.78 -10.53
N ALA A 30 1.97 -12.18 -9.93
CA ALA A 30 1.00 -13.07 -10.58
C ALA A 30 0.33 -12.43 -11.80
N ALA A 31 0.12 -11.12 -11.78
CA ALA A 31 -0.43 -10.38 -12.92
C ALA A 31 0.58 -10.24 -14.07
N LEU A 32 1.85 -9.93 -13.78
CA LEU A 32 2.93 -9.88 -14.76
C LEU A 32 3.19 -11.25 -15.40
N LYS A 33 3.15 -12.32 -14.59
CA LYS A 33 3.27 -13.69 -15.10
C LYS A 33 2.19 -14.04 -16.11
N LYS A 34 0.93 -13.63 -15.89
CA LYS A 34 -0.16 -13.83 -16.87
C LYS A 34 0.10 -13.12 -18.19
N LEU A 35 0.91 -12.07 -18.19
CA LEU A 35 1.35 -11.34 -19.38
C LEU A 35 2.64 -11.88 -20.00
N GLY A 36 3.12 -13.04 -19.51
CA GLY A 36 4.27 -13.76 -20.07
C GLY A 36 5.63 -13.36 -19.48
N ALA A 37 5.69 -12.61 -18.37
CA ALA A 37 6.93 -12.35 -17.65
C ALA A 37 7.29 -13.52 -16.72
N GLU A 38 8.58 -13.73 -16.50
CA GLU A 38 9.12 -14.59 -15.45
C GLU A 38 9.41 -13.70 -14.24
N VAL A 39 8.75 -13.94 -13.13
CA VAL A 39 8.87 -13.09 -11.94
C VAL A 39 9.27 -13.89 -10.72
N SER A 40 10.25 -13.38 -9.97
CA SER A 40 10.59 -13.84 -8.65
C SER A 40 10.63 -12.67 -7.67
N VAL A 41 10.48 -12.97 -6.39
CA VAL A 41 10.35 -11.97 -5.32
C VAL A 41 11.35 -12.26 -4.23
N LEU A 42 11.99 -11.23 -3.67
CA LEU A 42 12.85 -11.32 -2.49
C LEU A 42 12.34 -10.39 -1.39
N ILE A 43 12.17 -10.94 -0.20
CA ILE A 43 11.88 -10.19 1.04
C ILE A 43 12.77 -10.68 2.18
N PRO A 44 12.91 -9.91 3.28
CA PRO A 44 13.55 -10.41 4.49
C PRO A 44 12.72 -11.55 5.13
N LYS A 45 13.41 -12.51 5.75
CA LYS A 45 12.77 -13.59 6.54
C LYS A 45 12.48 -13.11 7.97
N TYR A 46 11.36 -12.43 8.15
CA TYR A 46 10.94 -12.00 9.49
C TYR A 46 10.48 -13.19 10.38
N SER A 47 10.76 -13.11 11.66
CA SER A 47 10.22 -14.08 12.65
C SER A 47 8.69 -14.03 12.73
N MET A 48 8.08 -12.89 12.39
CA MET A 48 6.63 -12.67 12.36
C MET A 48 5.91 -13.36 11.19
N ILE A 49 6.64 -13.91 10.20
CA ILE A 49 6.01 -14.70 9.13
C ILE A 49 5.29 -15.90 9.77
N PRO A 50 3.98 -16.11 9.46
CA PRO A 50 3.19 -17.18 10.07
C PRO A 50 3.85 -18.54 9.96
N GLN A 51 3.75 -19.36 11.03
CA GLN A 51 4.45 -20.64 11.13
C GLN A 51 4.12 -21.60 9.98
N GLN A 52 2.91 -21.54 9.45
CA GLN A 52 2.51 -22.34 8.29
C GLN A 52 3.43 -22.10 7.09
N PHE A 53 3.75 -20.82 6.76
CA PHE A 53 4.65 -20.50 5.66
C PHE A 53 6.11 -20.83 5.99
N ARG A 54 6.56 -20.59 7.24
CA ARG A 54 7.92 -20.96 7.64
C ARG A 54 8.21 -22.47 7.51
N LYS A 55 7.18 -23.31 7.68
CA LYS A 55 7.30 -24.77 7.48
C LYS A 55 7.34 -25.17 6.00
N GLU A 56 6.82 -24.33 5.10
CA GLU A 56 6.88 -24.55 3.64
C GLU A 56 8.23 -24.12 3.04
N MET A 57 9.02 -23.31 3.76
CA MET A 57 10.30 -22.80 3.28
C MET A 57 11.30 -23.94 3.08
N GLN A 58 11.92 -23.95 1.92
CA GLN A 58 13.02 -24.84 1.57
C GLN A 58 14.32 -24.05 1.69
N HIS A 59 15.25 -24.54 2.47
CA HIS A 59 16.59 -23.99 2.55
C HIS A 59 17.33 -24.23 1.23
N ILE A 60 17.91 -23.16 0.64
CA ILE A 60 18.61 -23.23 -0.64
C ILE A 60 20.12 -23.18 -0.43
N THR A 61 20.62 -22.21 0.31
CA THR A 61 22.04 -22.03 0.58
C THR A 61 22.24 -21.06 1.73
N ASP A 62 23.46 -21.07 2.27
CA ASP A 62 23.95 -20.06 3.18
C ASP A 62 25.38 -19.64 2.81
N PHE A 63 25.72 -18.41 3.11
CA PHE A 63 27.02 -17.81 2.89
C PHE A 63 27.20 -16.60 3.79
N SER A 64 28.34 -15.95 3.70
CA SER A 64 28.59 -14.70 4.43
C SER A 64 28.92 -13.57 3.47
N ILE A 65 28.51 -12.37 3.85
CA ILE A 65 28.83 -11.13 3.15
C ILE A 65 29.62 -10.18 4.02
N GLN A 66 30.50 -9.41 3.41
CA GLN A 66 31.19 -8.32 4.09
C GLN A 66 30.27 -7.10 4.16
N LEU A 67 29.98 -6.65 5.38
CA LEU A 67 29.27 -5.41 5.65
C LEU A 67 30.21 -4.48 6.44
N GLY A 68 31.01 -3.71 5.74
CA GLY A 68 32.18 -3.03 6.31
C GLY A 68 33.21 -4.04 6.84
N TRP A 69 33.58 -3.90 8.09
CA TRP A 69 34.49 -4.84 8.77
C TRP A 69 33.76 -6.11 9.29
N ARG A 70 32.41 -6.11 9.27
CA ARG A 70 31.57 -7.21 9.77
C ARG A 70 31.46 -8.30 8.71
N ASN A 71 31.56 -9.56 9.15
CA ASN A 71 31.23 -10.72 8.32
C ASN A 71 29.84 -11.22 8.73
N GLN A 72 28.82 -10.94 7.92
CA GLN A 72 27.41 -11.18 8.24
C GLN A 72 26.89 -12.40 7.50
N TYR A 73 26.17 -13.26 8.22
CA TYR A 73 25.48 -14.42 7.67
C TYR A 73 24.34 -14.01 6.71
N VAL A 74 24.17 -14.78 5.64
CA VAL A 74 23.03 -14.74 4.73
C VAL A 74 22.56 -16.17 4.47
N GLY A 75 21.40 -16.50 4.99
CA GLY A 75 20.66 -17.71 4.59
C GLY A 75 19.66 -17.36 3.50
N VAL A 76 19.37 -18.30 2.62
CA VAL A 76 18.37 -18.13 1.57
C VAL A 76 17.37 -19.28 1.67
N GLU A 77 16.14 -18.91 1.97
CA GLU A 77 15.00 -19.80 1.93
C GLU A 77 14.12 -19.49 0.72
N LYS A 78 13.33 -20.48 0.28
CA LYS A 78 12.47 -20.36 -0.89
C LYS A 78 11.12 -21.02 -0.68
N ILE A 79 10.06 -20.38 -1.17
CA ILE A 79 8.73 -20.98 -1.38
C ILE A 79 8.39 -20.83 -2.86
N HIS A 80 7.96 -21.92 -3.50
CA HIS A 80 7.36 -21.86 -4.84
C HIS A 80 5.83 -21.86 -4.73
N ARG A 81 5.19 -20.78 -5.14
CA ARG A 81 3.73 -20.65 -5.04
C ARG A 81 3.14 -19.97 -6.27
N GLU A 82 2.06 -20.54 -6.82
CA GLU A 82 1.38 -20.04 -8.03
C GLU A 82 2.33 -19.85 -9.24
N GLY A 83 3.43 -20.61 -9.25
CA GLY A 83 4.48 -20.56 -10.27
C GLY A 83 5.37 -19.32 -10.15
N ILE A 84 5.48 -18.73 -8.99
CA ILE A 84 6.40 -17.64 -8.61
C ILE A 84 7.33 -18.17 -7.53
N ASP A 85 8.61 -17.89 -7.66
CA ASP A 85 9.59 -18.16 -6.63
C ASP A 85 9.68 -16.97 -5.67
N PHE A 86 9.39 -17.22 -4.40
CA PHE A 86 9.57 -16.27 -3.31
C PHE A 86 10.81 -16.66 -2.53
N TYR A 87 11.81 -15.80 -2.55
CA TYR A 87 13.05 -15.93 -1.79
C TYR A 87 12.96 -15.12 -0.49
N PHE A 88 13.57 -15.64 0.56
CA PHE A 88 13.63 -15.01 1.88
C PHE A 88 15.08 -14.90 2.29
N ALA A 89 15.54 -13.65 2.50
CA ALA A 89 16.88 -13.37 3.01
C ALA A 89 16.88 -13.54 4.53
N ASP A 90 17.55 -14.58 5.02
CA ASP A 90 17.60 -14.97 6.43
C ASP A 90 18.83 -14.39 7.12
N ASN A 91 18.57 -13.64 8.17
CA ASN A 91 19.52 -13.29 9.20
C ASN A 91 18.75 -13.00 10.50
N GLU A 92 18.81 -13.94 11.44
CA GLU A 92 18.05 -13.82 12.70
C GLU A 92 18.46 -12.59 13.52
N PHE A 93 19.73 -12.16 13.46
CA PHE A 93 20.17 -10.97 14.19
C PHE A 93 19.37 -9.73 13.76
N TYR A 94 19.10 -9.59 12.45
CA TYR A 94 18.38 -8.44 11.92
C TYR A 94 16.86 -8.62 11.91
N PHE A 95 16.34 -9.83 11.68
CA PHE A 95 14.93 -10.02 11.37
C PHE A 95 14.14 -10.91 12.34
N LYS A 96 14.78 -11.33 13.46
CA LYS A 96 14.10 -12.03 14.56
C LYS A 96 13.60 -11.02 15.60
N GLN A 97 12.83 -10.05 15.15
CA GLN A 97 12.22 -9.02 15.97
C GLN A 97 10.70 -9.22 16.00
N ASP A 98 10.02 -8.58 16.96
CA ASP A 98 8.55 -8.56 17.09
C ASP A 98 7.90 -7.39 16.33
N TYR A 99 8.66 -6.73 15.46
CA TYR A 99 8.24 -5.63 14.60
C TYR A 99 8.84 -5.78 13.18
N VAL A 100 8.15 -5.18 12.19
CA VAL A 100 8.66 -5.12 10.80
C VAL A 100 9.52 -3.88 10.61
N TYR A 101 9.12 -2.74 11.14
CA TYR A 101 9.80 -1.46 11.03
C TYR A 101 10.11 -0.86 12.40
N SER A 102 11.26 -0.23 12.52
CA SER A 102 11.72 0.53 13.66
C SER A 102 12.38 1.86 13.24
N SER A 103 13.30 2.37 14.00
CA SER A 103 14.05 3.58 13.70
C SER A 103 15.47 3.50 14.27
N GLY A 104 16.34 4.43 13.86
CA GLY A 104 17.70 4.55 14.35
C GLY A 104 18.70 3.63 13.64
N ASP A 105 19.90 3.52 14.24
CA ASP A 105 21.04 2.89 13.60
C ASP A 105 20.87 1.40 13.31
N PHE A 106 20.12 0.69 14.15
CA PHE A 106 19.82 -0.74 13.91
C PHE A 106 18.94 -0.93 12.66
N GLU A 107 17.95 -0.06 12.47
CA GLU A 107 17.11 -0.08 11.26
C GLU A 107 17.94 0.24 10.01
N ALA A 108 18.86 1.18 10.11
CA ALA A 108 19.82 1.52 9.06
C ALA A 108 20.69 0.30 8.69
N GLU A 109 21.30 -0.34 9.69
CA GLU A 109 22.19 -1.49 9.48
C GLU A 109 21.47 -2.67 8.82
N ARG A 110 20.25 -3.02 9.29
CA ARG A 110 19.51 -4.16 8.75
C ARG A 110 19.09 -3.98 7.28
N TYR A 111 18.75 -2.76 6.84
CA TYR A 111 18.39 -2.53 5.43
C TYR A 111 19.61 -2.23 4.54
N CYS A 112 20.73 -1.76 5.07
CA CYS A 112 22.02 -1.81 4.39
C CYS A 112 22.44 -3.27 4.13
N TRP A 113 22.32 -4.13 5.17
CA TRP A 113 22.57 -5.56 5.02
C TRP A 113 21.63 -6.19 3.96
N PHE A 114 20.34 -5.93 4.04
CA PHE A 114 19.36 -6.47 3.09
C PHE A 114 19.63 -6.03 1.65
N SER A 115 20.00 -4.77 1.46
CA SER A 115 20.34 -4.23 0.14
C SER A 115 21.57 -4.92 -0.47
N LYS A 116 22.61 -5.17 0.33
CA LYS A 116 23.80 -5.89 -0.12
C LYS A 116 23.49 -7.38 -0.31
N ALA A 117 22.81 -8.01 0.63
CA ALA A 117 22.41 -9.41 0.54
C ALA A 117 21.56 -9.69 -0.70
N ALA A 118 20.71 -8.77 -1.14
CA ALA A 118 19.90 -8.95 -2.34
C ALA A 118 20.76 -9.13 -3.60
N LEU A 119 21.83 -8.36 -3.76
CA LEU A 119 22.76 -8.47 -4.89
C LEU A 119 23.61 -9.76 -4.80
N GLU A 120 24.11 -10.07 -3.62
CA GLU A 120 24.90 -11.29 -3.38
C GLU A 120 24.05 -12.57 -3.54
N ILE A 121 22.78 -12.55 -3.15
CA ILE A 121 21.84 -13.67 -3.38
C ILE A 121 21.65 -13.89 -4.88
N MET A 122 21.45 -12.82 -5.66
CA MET A 122 21.32 -12.95 -7.11
C MET A 122 22.56 -13.56 -7.72
N GLN A 123 23.76 -13.11 -7.33
CA GLN A 123 25.02 -13.66 -7.80
C GLN A 123 25.20 -15.12 -7.38
N LYS A 124 24.97 -15.43 -6.11
CA LYS A 124 25.14 -16.78 -5.54
C LYS A 124 24.22 -17.82 -6.18
N LEU A 125 23.02 -17.41 -6.57
CA LEU A 125 22.00 -18.28 -7.18
C LEU A 125 21.95 -18.19 -8.70
N ASP A 126 22.90 -17.48 -9.34
CA ASP A 126 22.93 -17.23 -10.79
C ASP A 126 21.60 -16.66 -11.32
N ILE A 127 20.98 -15.78 -10.54
CA ILE A 127 19.76 -15.07 -10.93
C ILE A 127 20.14 -13.81 -11.69
N VAL A 128 20.01 -13.85 -13.01
CA VAL A 128 20.28 -12.71 -13.91
C VAL A 128 18.97 -12.18 -14.46
N PRO A 129 18.33 -11.19 -13.81
CA PRO A 129 17.09 -10.60 -14.30
C PRO A 129 17.36 -9.57 -15.40
N ASP A 130 16.34 -9.29 -16.23
CA ASP A 130 16.34 -8.13 -17.10
C ASP A 130 16.07 -6.85 -16.31
N ILE A 131 15.20 -6.97 -15.30
CA ILE A 131 14.75 -5.85 -14.45
C ILE A 131 14.86 -6.25 -12.97
N ILE A 132 15.48 -5.40 -12.15
CA ILE A 132 15.31 -5.39 -10.69
C ILE A 132 14.29 -4.32 -10.36
N HIS A 133 13.14 -4.74 -9.82
CA HIS A 133 12.09 -3.82 -9.39
C HIS A 133 12.13 -3.63 -7.88
N LEU A 134 12.45 -2.44 -7.44
CA LEU A 134 12.74 -2.03 -6.07
C LEU A 134 11.56 -1.25 -5.49
N ASN A 135 11.28 -1.43 -4.22
CA ASN A 135 10.09 -0.88 -3.58
C ASN A 135 10.43 -0.16 -2.28
N ASP A 136 10.19 1.15 -2.25
CA ASP A 136 10.42 2.07 -1.13
C ASP A 136 11.88 2.13 -0.64
N TRP A 137 12.12 2.97 0.36
CA TRP A 137 13.45 3.30 0.88
C TRP A 137 14.26 2.10 1.37
N GLN A 138 13.59 1.04 1.83
CA GLN A 138 14.24 -0.18 2.33
C GLN A 138 15.08 -0.89 1.25
N THR A 139 14.79 -0.62 -0.01
CA THR A 139 15.53 -1.16 -1.16
C THR A 139 16.32 -0.08 -1.90
N GLY A 140 16.28 1.16 -1.41
CA GLY A 140 16.83 2.33 -2.10
C GLY A 140 18.35 2.31 -2.26
N MET A 141 19.09 1.57 -1.43
CA MET A 141 20.53 1.42 -1.56
C MET A 141 20.94 0.40 -2.63
N ILE A 142 20.04 -0.48 -3.08
CA ILE A 142 20.36 -1.51 -4.08
C ILE A 142 20.85 -0.92 -5.42
N PRO A 143 20.16 0.07 -6.05
CA PRO A 143 20.60 0.60 -7.33
C PRO A 143 21.90 1.37 -7.22
N LEU A 144 22.18 2.02 -6.07
CA LEU A 144 23.46 2.66 -5.79
C LEU A 144 24.56 1.60 -5.71
N LEU A 145 24.40 0.56 -4.90
CA LEU A 145 25.38 -0.51 -4.77
C LEU A 145 25.64 -1.20 -6.12
N LEU A 146 24.58 -1.47 -6.88
CA LEU A 146 24.68 -2.05 -8.21
C LEU A 146 25.59 -1.23 -9.12
N ARG A 147 25.51 0.10 -9.09
CA ARG A 147 26.35 1.01 -9.91
C ARG A 147 27.77 1.13 -9.37
N GLU A 148 27.94 1.27 -8.06
CA GLU A 148 29.25 1.56 -7.44
C GLU A 148 30.11 0.31 -7.26
N GLN A 149 29.52 -0.84 -6.95
CA GLN A 149 30.26 -2.03 -6.52
C GLN A 149 30.08 -3.24 -7.43
N TYR A 150 29.00 -3.34 -8.21
CA TYR A 150 28.68 -4.53 -9.02
C TYR A 150 28.66 -4.26 -10.53
N SER A 151 28.83 -3.01 -10.97
CA SER A 151 28.74 -2.65 -12.40
C SER A 151 29.79 -3.33 -13.31
N ALA A 152 30.94 -3.71 -12.74
CA ALA A 152 32.00 -4.42 -13.47
C ALA A 152 31.69 -5.92 -13.69
N LEU A 153 30.69 -6.47 -13.01
CA LEU A 153 30.32 -7.87 -13.14
C LEU A 153 29.47 -8.09 -14.40
N PRO A 154 29.86 -9.03 -15.29
CA PRO A 154 29.17 -9.24 -16.56
C PRO A 154 27.67 -9.53 -16.42
N GLU A 155 27.27 -10.26 -15.38
CA GLU A 155 25.89 -10.63 -15.07
C GLU A 155 25.00 -9.43 -14.79
N PHE A 156 25.56 -8.33 -14.24
CA PHE A 156 24.81 -7.13 -13.91
C PHE A 156 24.92 -6.01 -14.95
N SER A 157 25.77 -6.16 -15.97
CA SER A 157 26.06 -5.10 -16.95
C SER A 157 24.85 -4.63 -17.77
N ARG A 158 23.85 -5.49 -17.95
CA ARG A 158 22.62 -5.21 -18.73
C ARG A 158 21.36 -5.09 -17.88
N VAL A 159 21.48 -5.28 -16.57
CA VAL A 159 20.33 -5.21 -15.65
C VAL A 159 19.86 -3.77 -15.53
N LYS A 160 18.56 -3.56 -15.70
CA LYS A 160 17.91 -2.27 -15.49
C LYS A 160 17.17 -2.25 -14.15
N THR A 161 17.08 -1.08 -13.56
CA THR A 161 16.44 -0.90 -12.26
C THR A 161 15.21 -0.01 -12.36
N VAL A 162 14.13 -0.43 -11.72
CA VAL A 162 12.92 0.36 -11.52
C VAL A 162 12.71 0.56 -10.03
N PHE A 163 12.53 1.79 -9.61
CA PHE A 163 12.30 2.15 -8.22
C PHE A 163 10.89 2.71 -8.04
N THR A 164 10.05 2.04 -7.25
CA THR A 164 8.68 2.47 -6.95
C THR A 164 8.60 3.13 -5.59
N ILE A 165 8.11 4.37 -5.58
CA ILE A 165 7.79 5.14 -4.38
C ILE A 165 6.34 4.84 -3.99
N HIS A 166 6.13 4.09 -2.89
CA HIS A 166 4.79 3.85 -2.34
C HIS A 166 4.36 4.96 -1.39
N ASN A 167 5.30 5.49 -0.59
CA ASN A 167 5.04 6.63 0.28
C ASN A 167 6.31 7.44 0.52
N LEU A 168 6.40 8.61 -0.12
CA LEU A 168 7.56 9.49 -0.06
C LEU A 168 7.87 10.05 1.35
N ARG A 169 6.89 10.03 2.26
CA ARG A 169 7.08 10.49 3.64
C ARG A 169 8.12 9.67 4.40
N TYR A 170 8.26 8.39 4.07
CA TYR A 170 9.23 7.50 4.70
C TYR A 170 10.46 7.41 3.81
N GLN A 171 11.58 8.01 4.25
CA GLN A 171 12.74 8.23 3.39
C GLN A 171 13.97 7.39 3.76
N GLY A 172 13.97 6.74 4.93
CA GLY A 172 15.13 5.97 5.40
C GLY A 172 16.34 6.86 5.63
N LEU A 173 16.18 7.82 6.55
CA LEU A 173 17.29 8.70 6.95
C LEU A 173 18.25 7.95 7.88
N MET A 174 19.55 7.98 7.56
CA MET A 174 20.58 7.21 8.23
C MET A 174 21.80 8.08 8.55
N ASN A 175 22.51 7.72 9.61
CA ASN A 175 23.79 8.36 9.97
C ASN A 175 24.84 8.13 8.86
N PRO A 176 25.47 9.18 8.28
CA PRO A 176 26.46 9.03 7.21
C PRO A 176 27.69 8.20 7.60
N MET A 177 28.16 8.34 8.85
CA MET A 177 29.30 7.57 9.32
C MET A 177 29.01 6.09 9.36
N LEU A 178 27.80 5.72 9.84
CA LEU A 178 27.34 4.32 9.88
C LEU A 178 27.20 3.75 8.47
N VAL A 179 26.55 4.46 7.55
CA VAL A 179 26.36 3.99 6.17
C VAL A 179 27.69 3.78 5.46
N ASN A 180 28.65 4.70 5.66
CA ASN A 180 29.98 4.55 5.08
C ASN A 180 30.75 3.37 5.71
N ASP A 181 30.67 3.17 7.03
CA ASP A 181 31.23 2.00 7.72
C ASP A 181 30.66 0.68 7.19
N LEU A 182 29.35 0.63 6.94
CA LEU A 182 28.66 -0.58 6.48
C LEU A 182 28.91 -0.88 4.98
N LEU A 183 28.84 0.13 4.12
CA LEU A 183 28.79 -0.07 2.67
C LEU A 183 30.06 0.37 1.94
N SER A 184 31.01 1.05 2.61
CA SER A 184 32.28 1.53 2.04
C SER A 184 32.09 2.31 0.74
N LEU A 185 31.17 3.26 0.73
CA LEU A 185 30.81 4.05 -0.47
C LEU A 185 31.88 5.11 -0.77
N GLY A 186 32.06 5.41 -2.06
CA GLY A 186 32.91 6.52 -2.49
C GLY A 186 32.34 7.88 -2.07
N GLN A 187 33.24 8.89 -1.88
CA GLN A 187 32.85 10.24 -1.47
C GLN A 187 31.81 10.88 -2.41
N ASN A 188 31.92 10.65 -3.73
CA ASN A 188 30.97 11.17 -4.71
C ASN A 188 29.57 10.56 -4.51
N ALA A 189 29.47 9.27 -4.24
CA ALA A 189 28.21 8.60 -3.98
C ALA A 189 27.57 9.11 -2.69
N LEU A 190 28.34 9.24 -1.62
CA LEU A 190 27.88 9.80 -0.34
C LEU A 190 27.34 11.24 -0.52
N ALA A 191 28.08 12.09 -1.24
CA ALA A 191 27.65 13.49 -1.48
C ALA A 191 26.34 13.58 -2.27
N GLN A 192 26.09 12.66 -3.21
CA GLN A 192 24.84 12.65 -3.98
C GLN A 192 23.61 12.27 -3.16
N ILE A 193 23.77 11.40 -2.17
CA ILE A 193 22.67 10.88 -1.35
C ILE A 193 22.59 11.57 0.03
N GLU A 194 23.50 12.51 0.32
CA GLU A 194 23.46 13.35 1.51
C GLU A 194 22.18 14.19 1.54
N TYR A 195 21.61 14.35 2.74
CA TYR A 195 20.38 15.04 2.96
C TYR A 195 20.29 15.58 4.40
N TYR A 196 20.48 16.88 4.56
CA TYR A 196 20.49 17.56 5.87
C TYR A 196 21.31 16.82 6.93
N CYS A 197 22.59 16.60 6.64
CA CYS A 197 23.54 15.86 7.48
C CYS A 197 23.19 14.38 7.72
N ASN A 198 22.30 13.81 6.93
CA ASN A 198 21.98 12.37 6.92
C ASN A 198 22.22 11.79 5.52
N ILE A 199 22.22 10.47 5.42
CA ILE A 199 22.05 9.74 4.18
C ILE A 199 20.57 9.43 3.99
N ASN A 200 20.07 9.62 2.78
CA ASN A 200 18.66 9.40 2.45
C ASN A 200 18.54 8.25 1.43
N CYS A 201 18.00 7.11 1.89
CA CYS A 201 17.85 5.90 1.06
C CYS A 201 16.82 6.07 -0.06
N MET A 202 15.74 6.81 0.18
CA MET A 202 14.77 7.15 -0.87
C MET A 202 15.45 7.98 -1.97
N LYS A 203 16.26 8.96 -1.60
CA LYS A 203 17.05 9.78 -2.54
C LYS A 203 18.01 8.91 -3.36
N ALA A 204 18.67 7.94 -2.73
CA ALA A 204 19.55 6.99 -3.42
C ALA A 204 18.78 6.18 -4.48
N GLY A 205 17.63 5.62 -4.12
CA GLY A 205 16.75 4.90 -5.05
C GLY A 205 16.32 5.77 -6.24
N ILE A 206 15.95 7.03 -5.99
CA ILE A 206 15.54 7.97 -7.04
C ILE A 206 16.70 8.33 -7.97
N ILE A 207 17.89 8.59 -7.43
CA ILE A 207 19.05 9.04 -8.22
C ILE A 207 19.60 7.91 -9.11
N TYR A 208 19.80 6.73 -8.53
CA TYR A 208 20.57 5.65 -9.13
C TYR A 208 19.74 4.66 -9.96
N SER A 209 18.41 4.70 -9.91
CA SER A 209 17.56 3.84 -10.72
C SER A 209 17.40 4.36 -12.16
N ASP A 210 17.24 3.42 -13.11
CA ASP A 210 17.01 3.72 -14.53
C ASP A 210 15.62 4.34 -14.75
N ALA A 211 14.61 3.92 -13.97
CA ALA A 211 13.29 4.54 -13.96
C ALA A 211 12.74 4.65 -12.54
N VAL A 212 11.96 5.69 -12.31
CA VAL A 212 11.23 5.93 -11.07
C VAL A 212 9.73 5.90 -11.33
N THR A 213 9.01 5.14 -10.52
CA THR A 213 7.55 5.09 -10.57
C THR A 213 6.95 5.45 -9.22
N THR A 214 5.67 5.79 -9.24
CA THR A 214 4.85 5.87 -8.02
C THR A 214 3.46 5.33 -8.28
N VAL A 215 2.63 5.28 -7.25
CA VAL A 215 1.43 4.45 -7.21
C VAL A 215 0.15 5.14 -7.67
N SER A 216 0.24 6.35 -8.25
CA SER A 216 -0.87 6.98 -8.96
C SER A 216 -0.40 8.15 -9.84
N PRO A 217 -1.11 8.49 -10.95
CA PRO A 217 -0.79 9.62 -11.80
C PRO A 217 -0.86 10.97 -11.08
N THR A 218 -1.87 11.17 -10.23
CA THR A 218 -2.01 12.39 -9.45
C THR A 218 -0.91 12.53 -8.40
N TYR A 219 -0.58 11.44 -7.70
CA TYR A 219 0.52 11.47 -6.73
C TYR A 219 1.88 11.73 -7.37
N ALA A 220 2.13 11.22 -8.59
CA ALA A 220 3.34 11.53 -9.35
C ALA A 220 3.51 13.04 -9.59
N LYS A 221 2.41 13.77 -9.78
CA LYS A 221 2.41 15.25 -9.92
C LYS A 221 2.55 15.93 -8.56
N GLU A 222 1.82 15.45 -7.55
CA GLU A 222 1.82 16.03 -6.20
C GLU A 222 3.21 16.01 -5.56
N ILE A 223 3.95 14.89 -5.64
CA ILE A 223 5.29 14.76 -5.05
C ILE A 223 6.35 15.65 -5.73
N CYS A 224 6.08 16.17 -6.91
CA CYS A 224 6.91 17.17 -7.58
C CYS A 224 6.64 18.60 -7.09
N THR A 225 5.76 18.80 -6.09
CA THR A 225 5.44 20.11 -5.50
C THR A 225 6.04 20.25 -4.11
N PRO A 226 6.37 21.48 -3.65
CA PRO A 226 6.89 21.69 -2.29
C PRO A 226 5.94 21.22 -1.19
N ARG A 227 4.64 21.20 -1.46
CA ARG A 227 3.61 20.77 -0.48
C ARG A 227 3.65 19.27 -0.17
N CYS A 228 3.94 18.44 -1.17
CA CYS A 228 3.84 16.98 -1.05
C CYS A 228 5.17 16.26 -1.34
N GLY A 229 6.21 17.00 -1.73
CA GLY A 229 7.50 16.45 -2.13
C GLY A 229 8.44 16.11 -0.99
N GLU A 230 8.00 16.33 0.28
CA GLU A 230 8.78 15.99 1.49
C GLU A 230 10.25 16.43 1.36
N THR A 231 10.45 17.66 0.81
CA THR A 231 11.73 18.32 0.48
C THR A 231 12.58 17.65 -0.62
N LEU A 232 12.08 16.61 -1.28
CA LEU A 232 12.67 15.97 -2.47
C LEU A 232 12.04 16.46 -3.79
N ASP A 233 11.08 17.39 -3.74
CA ASP A 233 10.37 17.92 -4.94
C ASP A 233 11.33 18.48 -5.99
N GLY A 234 12.42 19.12 -5.57
CA GLY A 234 13.46 19.61 -6.48
C GLY A 234 14.11 18.49 -7.30
N LEU A 235 14.47 17.38 -6.65
CA LEU A 235 15.00 16.19 -7.31
C LEU A 235 13.96 15.54 -8.21
N LEU A 236 12.74 15.37 -7.70
CA LEU A 236 11.64 14.67 -8.40
C LEU A 236 11.21 15.39 -9.67
N ARG A 237 11.24 16.73 -9.71
CA ARG A 237 10.99 17.52 -10.93
C ARG A 237 11.97 17.26 -12.08
N HIS A 238 13.19 16.83 -11.77
CA HIS A 238 14.22 16.49 -12.77
C HIS A 238 14.18 15.03 -13.20
N LYS A 239 13.31 14.21 -12.60
CA LYS A 239 13.11 12.81 -12.97
C LYS A 239 11.74 12.65 -13.65
N HIS A 240 11.70 11.84 -14.70
CA HIS A 240 10.41 11.42 -15.25
C HIS A 240 9.82 10.34 -14.33
N ILE A 241 8.71 10.68 -13.64
CA ILE A 241 8.05 9.78 -12.70
C ILE A 241 6.77 9.24 -13.33
N ALA A 242 6.71 7.94 -13.57
CA ALA A 242 5.51 7.29 -14.05
C ALA A 242 4.57 6.96 -12.88
N GLY A 243 3.36 7.51 -12.90
CA GLY A 243 2.31 7.17 -11.94
C GLY A 243 1.51 5.98 -12.44
N ILE A 244 1.62 4.81 -11.79
CA ILE A 244 0.90 3.59 -12.15
C ILE A 244 0.03 3.18 -10.97
N LEU A 245 -1.30 3.18 -11.16
CA LEU A 245 -2.25 2.82 -10.11
C LEU A 245 -2.07 1.38 -9.64
N ASN A 246 -2.16 1.17 -8.32
CA ASN A 246 -2.23 -0.18 -7.77
C ASN A 246 -3.58 -0.82 -8.10
N GLY A 247 -3.58 -2.13 -8.22
CA GLY A 247 -4.79 -2.92 -8.33
C GLY A 247 -5.20 -3.59 -7.02
N ILE A 248 -6.33 -4.27 -7.04
CA ILE A 248 -6.79 -5.17 -5.98
C ILE A 248 -6.89 -6.61 -6.50
N ASP A 249 -6.70 -7.58 -5.60
CA ASP A 249 -6.95 -8.98 -5.93
C ASP A 249 -8.47 -9.26 -5.97
N LYS A 250 -9.04 -9.28 -7.19
CA LYS A 250 -10.47 -9.52 -7.41
C LYS A 250 -10.94 -10.94 -7.08
N LYS A 251 -10.02 -11.89 -6.84
CA LYS A 251 -10.39 -13.24 -6.38
C LYS A 251 -10.55 -13.25 -4.86
N LEU A 252 -9.60 -12.65 -4.15
CA LEU A 252 -9.65 -12.52 -2.70
C LEU A 252 -10.79 -11.59 -2.27
N TYR A 253 -10.87 -10.41 -2.89
CA TYR A 253 -11.89 -9.40 -2.59
C TYR A 253 -13.07 -9.51 -3.56
N ASN A 254 -13.93 -10.49 -3.31
CA ASN A 254 -15.10 -10.77 -4.14
C ASN A 254 -16.33 -11.07 -3.27
N PRO A 255 -17.29 -10.15 -3.16
CA PRO A 255 -18.45 -10.34 -2.29
C PRO A 255 -19.33 -11.53 -2.67
N TRP A 256 -19.14 -12.10 -3.87
CA TRP A 256 -19.84 -13.33 -4.29
C TRP A 256 -19.22 -14.60 -3.68
N THR A 257 -17.92 -14.62 -3.42
CA THR A 257 -17.19 -15.80 -2.97
C THR A 257 -16.52 -15.63 -1.59
N ASP A 258 -16.59 -14.44 -1.02
CA ASP A 258 -15.95 -14.11 0.25
C ASP A 258 -16.61 -14.88 1.41
N LYS A 259 -15.81 -15.74 2.06
CA LYS A 259 -16.26 -16.56 3.19
C LYS A 259 -16.43 -15.79 4.51
N ALA A 260 -15.88 -14.56 4.59
CA ALA A 260 -16.04 -13.71 5.77
C ALA A 260 -17.47 -13.10 5.85
N LEU A 261 -18.23 -13.13 4.76
CA LEU A 261 -19.56 -12.52 4.69
C LEU A 261 -20.67 -13.50 5.07
N CYS A 262 -21.70 -12.99 5.75
CA CYS A 262 -22.89 -13.75 6.09
C CYS A 262 -23.81 -14.02 4.88
N SER A 263 -23.70 -13.22 3.82
CA SER A 263 -24.48 -13.36 2.60
C SER A 263 -23.70 -12.94 1.36
N ARG A 264 -23.88 -13.66 0.28
CA ARG A 264 -23.27 -13.37 -1.03
C ARG A 264 -24.05 -12.28 -1.75
N PHE A 265 -23.34 -11.42 -2.47
CA PHE A 265 -23.97 -10.44 -3.34
C PHE A 265 -23.06 -10.02 -4.49
N SER A 266 -23.64 -9.35 -5.48
CA SER A 266 -22.94 -8.78 -6.63
C SER A 266 -23.69 -7.56 -7.13
N LYS A 267 -23.12 -6.80 -8.07
CA LYS A 267 -23.83 -5.68 -8.71
C LYS A 267 -25.16 -6.06 -9.36
N ASN A 268 -25.28 -7.31 -9.82
CA ASN A 268 -26.51 -7.83 -10.46
C ASN A 268 -27.47 -8.50 -9.46
N GLN A 269 -27.01 -8.84 -8.27
CA GLN A 269 -27.77 -9.47 -7.19
C GLN A 269 -27.41 -8.80 -5.86
N PRO A 270 -27.90 -7.56 -5.62
CA PRO A 270 -27.46 -6.72 -4.49
C PRO A 270 -28.10 -7.09 -3.15
N GLN A 271 -29.14 -7.94 -3.13
CA GLN A 271 -29.97 -8.21 -1.93
C GLN A 271 -29.16 -8.74 -0.72
N GLY A 272 -28.04 -9.43 -0.99
CA GLY A 272 -27.16 -9.92 0.05
C GLY A 272 -26.44 -8.80 0.82
N LYS A 273 -26.24 -7.63 0.22
CA LYS A 273 -25.60 -6.48 0.88
C LYS A 273 -26.44 -5.98 2.07
N GLN A 274 -27.74 -5.94 1.93
CA GLN A 274 -28.64 -5.54 3.02
C GLN A 274 -28.54 -6.51 4.22
N LYS A 275 -28.42 -7.82 3.94
CA LYS A 275 -28.19 -8.82 4.99
C LYS A 275 -26.83 -8.62 5.67
N CYS A 276 -25.79 -8.27 4.91
CA CYS A 276 -24.48 -7.93 5.47
C CYS A 276 -24.53 -6.68 6.35
N LYS A 277 -25.32 -5.65 5.99
CA LYS A 277 -25.54 -4.46 6.81
C LYS A 277 -26.19 -4.83 8.14
N SER A 278 -27.30 -5.54 8.11
CA SER A 278 -28.00 -5.97 9.34
C SER A 278 -27.09 -6.83 10.24
N ALA A 279 -26.34 -7.77 9.64
CA ALA A 279 -25.38 -8.59 10.39
C ALA A 279 -24.26 -7.76 11.02
N LEU A 280 -23.73 -6.75 10.30
CA LEU A 280 -22.72 -5.83 10.82
C LEU A 280 -23.26 -5.01 12.00
N GLN A 281 -24.47 -4.45 11.86
CA GLN A 281 -25.12 -3.70 12.93
C GLN A 281 -25.28 -4.56 14.19
N THR A 282 -25.76 -5.80 14.03
CA THR A 282 -25.88 -6.76 15.14
C THR A 282 -24.54 -7.08 15.79
N ALA A 283 -23.53 -7.41 14.98
CA ALA A 283 -22.20 -7.82 15.49
C ALA A 283 -21.48 -6.68 16.24
N LEU A 284 -21.76 -5.44 15.88
CA LEU A 284 -21.16 -4.27 16.49
C LEU A 284 -22.02 -3.60 17.59
N GLY A 285 -23.24 -4.09 17.83
CA GLY A 285 -24.17 -3.55 18.82
C GLY A 285 -24.88 -2.26 18.40
N LEU A 286 -24.87 -1.96 17.09
CA LEU A 286 -25.61 -0.81 16.56
C LEU A 286 -27.11 -1.11 16.45
N GLU A 287 -27.92 -0.05 16.47
CA GLU A 287 -29.35 -0.16 16.18
C GLU A 287 -29.59 -0.74 14.77
N GLN A 288 -30.42 -1.76 14.67
CA GLN A 288 -30.76 -2.33 13.36
C GLN A 288 -31.71 -1.40 12.61
N SER A 289 -31.24 -0.89 11.49
CA SER A 289 -32.04 0.00 10.62
C SER A 289 -31.56 -0.10 9.18
N GLU A 290 -32.51 -0.30 8.26
CA GLU A 290 -32.22 -0.21 6.83
C GLU A 290 -32.15 1.25 6.36
N GLU A 291 -32.86 2.14 7.02
CA GLU A 291 -33.00 3.55 6.64
C GLU A 291 -31.77 4.39 7.07
N ARG A 292 -31.16 4.06 8.20
CA ARG A 292 -29.97 4.77 8.67
C ARG A 292 -28.73 4.34 7.88
N PRO A 293 -28.02 5.25 7.20
CA PRO A 293 -26.78 4.88 6.49
C PRO A 293 -25.66 4.55 7.49
N VAL A 294 -24.92 3.48 7.20
CA VAL A 294 -23.69 3.13 7.92
C VAL A 294 -22.51 3.76 7.21
N ALA A 295 -21.84 4.73 7.86
CA ALA A 295 -20.62 5.35 7.37
C ALA A 295 -19.41 4.74 8.09
N ALA A 296 -18.45 4.23 7.33
CA ALA A 296 -17.28 3.52 7.88
C ALA A 296 -15.96 4.21 7.59
N VAL A 297 -15.03 4.06 8.53
CA VAL A 297 -13.60 4.40 8.39
C VAL A 297 -12.78 3.17 8.76
N ILE A 298 -11.90 2.73 7.86
CA ILE A 298 -10.93 1.66 8.12
C ILE A 298 -9.55 2.19 7.78
N SER A 299 -8.72 2.45 8.78
CA SER A 299 -7.39 3.01 8.54
C SER A 299 -6.47 2.87 9.75
N ARG A 300 -5.17 3.14 9.55
CA ARG A 300 -4.31 3.50 10.68
C ARG A 300 -4.80 4.82 11.27
N LEU A 301 -4.88 4.90 12.58
CA LEU A 301 -5.37 6.10 13.27
C LEU A 301 -4.25 7.13 13.43
N THR A 302 -3.99 7.88 12.35
CA THR A 302 -2.94 8.91 12.29
C THR A 302 -3.46 10.17 11.61
N ASN A 303 -2.79 11.31 11.83
CA ASN A 303 -3.12 12.58 11.20
C ASN A 303 -3.15 12.54 9.67
N GLN A 304 -2.32 11.67 9.06
CA GLN A 304 -2.34 11.47 7.60
C GLN A 304 -3.73 11.13 7.07
N LYS A 305 -4.54 10.42 7.85
CA LYS A 305 -5.86 9.92 7.43
C LYS A 305 -6.99 10.93 7.60
N GLY A 306 -6.67 12.17 8.03
CA GLY A 306 -7.65 13.26 8.17
C GLY A 306 -8.66 13.03 9.30
N LEU A 307 -8.20 12.34 10.36
CA LEU A 307 -9.08 12.04 11.50
C LEU A 307 -9.46 13.26 12.32
N ASP A 308 -8.69 14.33 12.24
CA ASP A 308 -9.02 15.66 12.76
C ASP A 308 -10.26 16.24 12.04
N LEU A 309 -10.31 16.16 10.71
CA LEU A 309 -11.49 16.56 9.94
C LEU A 309 -12.68 15.64 10.25
N PHE A 310 -12.44 14.33 10.33
CA PHE A 310 -13.49 13.38 10.65
C PHE A 310 -14.08 13.67 12.05
N ARG A 311 -13.23 13.88 13.07
CA ARG A 311 -13.65 14.28 14.41
C ARG A 311 -14.59 15.49 14.40
N ALA A 312 -14.24 16.51 13.61
CA ALA A 312 -15.02 17.75 13.54
C ALA A 312 -16.44 17.56 12.96
N VAL A 313 -16.62 16.59 12.06
CA VAL A 313 -17.90 16.36 11.37
C VAL A 313 -18.79 15.31 12.03
N ILE A 314 -18.28 14.51 12.98
CA ILE A 314 -19.01 13.45 13.66
C ILE A 314 -20.38 13.91 14.19
N PRO A 315 -20.49 15.01 14.96
CA PRO A 315 -21.78 15.44 15.49
C PRO A 315 -22.81 15.67 14.36
N GLY A 316 -22.43 16.37 13.31
CA GLY A 316 -23.32 16.62 12.17
C GLY A 316 -23.71 15.36 11.40
N LEU A 317 -22.85 14.35 11.32
CA LEU A 317 -23.19 13.08 10.70
C LEU A 317 -24.20 12.28 11.53
N LEU A 318 -24.06 12.31 12.85
CA LEU A 318 -25.01 11.68 13.78
C LEU A 318 -26.37 12.38 13.73
N ASP A 319 -26.39 13.73 13.66
CA ASP A 319 -27.63 14.53 13.51
C ASP A 319 -28.37 14.23 12.21
N LEU A 320 -27.62 13.87 11.12
CA LEU A 320 -28.20 13.39 9.87
C LEU A 320 -28.69 11.92 9.94
N GLY A 321 -28.61 11.28 11.11
CA GLY A 321 -29.06 9.93 11.35
C GLY A 321 -28.09 8.82 10.93
N ALA A 322 -26.85 9.15 10.55
CA ALA A 322 -25.87 8.14 10.20
C ALA A 322 -25.43 7.30 11.40
N GLN A 323 -25.03 6.07 11.15
CA GLN A 323 -24.29 5.24 12.09
C GLN A 323 -22.80 5.23 11.66
N LEU A 324 -21.89 5.23 12.64
CA LEU A 324 -20.46 5.30 12.38
C LEU A 324 -19.77 4.00 12.82
N VAL A 325 -18.96 3.44 11.95
CA VAL A 325 -18.13 2.26 12.22
C VAL A 325 -16.67 2.59 11.97
N ILE A 326 -15.85 2.53 13.01
CA ILE A 326 -14.43 2.83 12.95
C ILE A 326 -13.63 1.57 13.29
N LEU A 327 -12.72 1.18 12.40
CA LEU A 327 -11.79 0.06 12.58
C LEU A 327 -10.36 0.55 12.34
N GLY A 328 -9.49 0.34 13.31
CA GLY A 328 -8.06 0.62 13.16
C GLY A 328 -7.36 0.88 14.48
N MET A 329 -6.04 0.95 14.40
CA MET A 329 -5.12 1.24 15.51
C MET A 329 -4.17 2.37 15.09
N GLY A 330 -3.61 3.08 16.07
CA GLY A 330 -2.62 4.11 15.82
C GLY A 330 -2.34 5.01 17.00
N ASP A 331 -2.48 6.33 16.81
CA ASP A 331 -2.19 7.30 17.86
C ASP A 331 -3.20 7.16 19.00
N ALA A 332 -2.71 7.03 20.23
CA ALA A 332 -3.52 6.78 21.43
C ALA A 332 -4.59 7.86 21.69
N GLU A 333 -4.38 9.08 21.20
CA GLU A 333 -5.38 10.15 21.26
C GLU A 333 -6.64 9.78 20.49
N TYR A 334 -6.48 9.31 19.25
CA TYR A 334 -7.61 8.91 18.41
C TYR A 334 -8.29 7.64 18.92
N GLU A 335 -7.51 6.66 19.40
CA GLU A 335 -8.09 5.43 19.98
C GLU A 335 -8.99 5.75 21.19
N ARG A 336 -8.51 6.57 22.10
CA ARG A 336 -9.30 7.02 23.27
C ARG A 336 -10.54 7.80 22.84
N MET A 337 -10.38 8.78 21.95
CA MET A 337 -11.49 9.59 21.46
C MET A 337 -12.61 8.75 20.85
N PHE A 338 -12.26 7.76 19.98
CA PHE A 338 -13.28 6.91 19.35
C PHE A 338 -13.90 5.92 20.34
N ALA A 339 -13.14 5.44 21.35
CA ALA A 339 -13.68 4.61 22.42
C ALA A 339 -14.71 5.36 23.27
N ASP A 340 -14.38 6.59 23.67
CA ASP A 340 -15.29 7.46 24.43
C ASP A 340 -16.56 7.79 23.62
N LEU A 341 -16.38 8.11 22.33
CA LEU A 341 -17.50 8.40 21.43
C LEU A 341 -18.46 7.20 21.29
N ALA A 342 -17.92 5.99 21.14
CA ALA A 342 -18.72 4.76 21.06
C ALA A 342 -19.42 4.46 22.39
N ALA A 343 -18.78 4.74 23.53
CA ALA A 343 -19.40 4.56 24.85
C ALA A 343 -20.59 5.52 25.07
N ILE A 344 -20.49 6.76 24.57
CA ILE A 344 -21.55 7.76 24.67
C ILE A 344 -22.72 7.49 23.71
N ASN A 345 -22.41 6.91 22.53
CA ASN A 345 -23.40 6.68 21.46
C ASN A 345 -23.47 5.19 21.03
N PRO A 346 -23.73 4.23 21.94
CA PRO A 346 -23.53 2.80 21.66
C PRO A 346 -24.44 2.23 20.56
N SER A 347 -25.60 2.85 20.32
CA SER A 347 -26.52 2.43 19.24
C SER A 347 -26.17 3.00 17.86
N SER A 348 -25.27 4.00 17.81
CA SER A 348 -24.96 4.76 16.60
C SER A 348 -23.48 4.74 16.22
N VAL A 349 -22.58 4.43 17.16
CA VAL A 349 -21.13 4.43 16.93
C VAL A 349 -20.51 3.13 17.42
N ALA A 350 -19.73 2.50 16.57
CA ALA A 350 -18.91 1.34 16.93
C ALA A 350 -17.44 1.61 16.60
N PHE A 351 -16.57 1.32 17.56
CA PHE A 351 -15.11 1.39 17.39
C PHE A 351 -14.47 0.05 17.74
N ARG A 352 -13.48 -0.35 16.94
CA ARG A 352 -12.63 -1.52 17.18
C ARG A 352 -11.17 -1.16 16.95
N ALA A 353 -10.37 -1.19 18.04
CA ALA A 353 -8.93 -0.93 18.04
C ALA A 353 -8.18 -2.23 17.71
N GLU A 354 -8.27 -2.69 16.46
CA GLU A 354 -7.64 -3.93 16.03
C GLU A 354 -7.30 -3.93 14.53
N MET A 355 -6.36 -4.80 14.14
CA MET A 355 -6.12 -5.15 12.74
C MET A 355 -6.81 -6.48 12.46
N ASN A 356 -7.98 -6.43 11.84
CA ASN A 356 -8.81 -7.62 11.57
C ASN A 356 -9.35 -7.59 10.13
N ASP A 357 -8.69 -8.36 9.25
CA ASP A 357 -9.04 -8.40 7.83
C ASP A 357 -10.46 -8.97 7.57
N ALA A 358 -10.90 -9.94 8.36
CA ALA A 358 -12.25 -10.48 8.23
C ALA A 358 -13.31 -9.44 8.61
N LEU A 359 -13.11 -8.73 9.72
CA LEU A 359 -14.00 -7.63 10.13
C LEU A 359 -13.95 -6.47 9.11
N ALA A 360 -12.78 -6.12 8.57
CA ALA A 360 -12.67 -5.11 7.53
C ALA A 360 -13.55 -5.45 6.31
N ARG A 361 -13.53 -6.71 5.84
CA ARG A 361 -14.37 -7.17 4.73
C ARG A 361 -15.88 -7.14 5.08
N GLN A 362 -16.24 -7.49 6.31
CA GLN A 362 -17.61 -7.37 6.79
C GLN A 362 -18.07 -5.91 6.83
N ILE A 363 -17.19 -4.98 7.25
CA ILE A 363 -17.47 -3.54 7.24
C ILE A 363 -17.64 -3.03 5.81
N TYR A 364 -16.73 -3.34 4.86
CA TYR A 364 -16.93 -2.96 3.47
C TYR A 364 -18.26 -3.47 2.89
N ALA A 365 -18.65 -4.70 3.25
CA ALA A 365 -19.88 -5.31 2.76
C ALA A 365 -21.13 -4.71 3.43
N GLY A 366 -21.06 -4.34 4.71
CA GLY A 366 -22.20 -3.84 5.47
C GLY A 366 -22.36 -2.31 5.46
N ALA A 367 -21.26 -1.57 5.22
CA ALA A 367 -21.32 -0.11 5.15
C ALA A 367 -22.00 0.37 3.85
N ASP A 368 -22.68 1.51 3.93
CA ASP A 368 -23.25 2.23 2.79
C ASP A 368 -22.25 3.26 2.26
N ILE A 369 -21.59 3.98 3.17
CA ILE A 369 -20.65 5.07 2.89
C ILE A 369 -19.28 4.71 3.46
N PHE A 370 -18.21 5.07 2.76
CA PHE A 370 -16.84 4.86 3.20
C PHE A 370 -16.05 6.16 3.17
N LEU A 371 -15.59 6.65 4.33
CA LEU A 371 -14.98 7.97 4.48
C LEU A 371 -13.45 7.88 4.42
N MET A 372 -12.82 8.67 3.54
CA MET A 372 -11.36 8.80 3.42
C MET A 372 -10.94 10.27 3.27
N PRO A 373 -10.98 11.07 4.34
CA PRO A 373 -10.63 12.49 4.31
C PRO A 373 -9.11 12.74 4.36
N SER A 374 -8.31 11.86 3.80
CA SER A 374 -6.86 11.83 3.94
C SER A 374 -6.18 13.15 3.56
N ALA A 375 -5.21 13.59 4.37
CA ALA A 375 -4.37 14.76 4.08
C ALA A 375 -3.50 14.53 2.83
N PHE A 376 -3.06 13.31 2.64
CA PHE A 376 -2.47 12.81 1.40
C PHE A 376 -2.65 11.28 1.34
N GLU A 377 -2.85 10.75 0.13
CA GLU A 377 -3.05 9.30 -0.09
C GLU A 377 -2.36 8.90 -1.39
N PRO A 378 -1.17 8.30 -1.36
CA PRO A 378 -0.42 7.97 -2.57
C PRO A 378 -1.23 7.19 -3.60
N CYS A 379 -1.90 6.12 -3.17
CA CYS A 379 -2.85 5.36 -3.99
C CYS A 379 -4.19 5.19 -3.28
N GLY A 380 -4.16 4.67 -2.06
CA GLY A 380 -5.33 4.14 -1.39
C GLY A 380 -5.78 2.80 -2.01
N LEU A 381 -6.05 1.83 -1.15
CA LEU A 381 -6.66 0.56 -1.55
C LEU A 381 -8.06 0.44 -0.96
N SER A 382 -8.30 1.07 0.19
CA SER A 382 -9.55 0.95 0.93
C SER A 382 -10.76 1.48 0.15
N GLN A 383 -10.64 2.57 -0.63
CA GLN A 383 -11.72 3.06 -1.50
C GLN A 383 -12.00 2.07 -2.64
N LEU A 384 -10.97 1.39 -3.16
CA LEU A 384 -11.15 0.37 -4.21
C LEU A 384 -11.90 -0.83 -3.66
N LEU A 385 -11.55 -1.26 -2.44
CA LEU A 385 -12.23 -2.33 -1.72
C LEU A 385 -13.65 -1.91 -1.37
N ALA A 386 -13.86 -0.70 -0.84
CA ALA A 386 -15.18 -0.16 -0.55
C ALA A 386 -16.08 -0.20 -1.78
N MET A 387 -15.65 0.34 -2.91
CA MET A 387 -16.40 0.28 -4.18
C MET A 387 -16.67 -1.16 -4.61
N ARG A 388 -15.68 -2.05 -4.49
CA ARG A 388 -15.83 -3.47 -4.83
C ARG A 388 -16.91 -4.17 -4.04
N TYR A 389 -17.11 -3.78 -2.77
CA TYR A 389 -18.15 -4.29 -1.86
C TYR A 389 -19.39 -3.39 -1.81
N GLY A 390 -19.49 -2.38 -2.68
CA GLY A 390 -20.65 -1.52 -2.82
C GLY A 390 -20.85 -0.51 -1.68
N ALA A 391 -19.79 -0.19 -0.93
CA ALA A 391 -19.77 0.99 -0.06
C ALA A 391 -19.28 2.19 -0.87
N ILE A 392 -20.03 3.29 -0.85
CA ILE A 392 -19.78 4.47 -1.67
C ILE A 392 -18.71 5.35 -1.00
N PRO A 393 -17.55 5.59 -1.64
CA PRO A 393 -16.50 6.39 -1.06
C PRO A 393 -16.85 7.89 -1.06
N VAL A 394 -16.52 8.55 0.06
CA VAL A 394 -16.45 10.01 0.20
C VAL A 394 -14.99 10.34 0.49
N VAL A 395 -14.30 10.98 -0.44
CA VAL A 395 -12.84 11.11 -0.40
C VAL A 395 -12.39 12.54 -0.62
N ARG A 396 -11.20 12.89 -0.09
CA ARG A 396 -10.53 14.10 -0.54
C ARG A 396 -9.80 13.85 -1.87
N GLU A 397 -9.83 14.83 -2.77
CA GLU A 397 -9.15 14.79 -4.07
C GLU A 397 -7.64 14.92 -3.90
N THR A 398 -6.96 13.80 -3.60
CA THR A 398 -5.50 13.71 -3.46
C THR A 398 -5.00 12.34 -3.92
N GLY A 399 -3.85 12.32 -4.59
CA GLY A 399 -3.20 11.11 -5.07
C GLY A 399 -4.17 10.14 -5.74
N GLY A 400 -4.08 8.87 -5.40
CA GLY A 400 -4.92 7.83 -6.00
C GLY A 400 -6.41 7.94 -5.70
N LEU A 401 -6.82 8.70 -4.67
CA LEU A 401 -8.24 8.95 -4.42
C LEU A 401 -8.85 9.79 -5.57
N ALA A 402 -8.13 10.83 -6.02
CA ALA A 402 -8.54 11.64 -7.15
C ALA A 402 -8.56 10.87 -8.48
N ASP A 403 -7.67 9.86 -8.62
CA ASP A 403 -7.57 9.05 -9.84
C ASP A 403 -8.61 7.93 -9.92
N THR A 404 -9.24 7.55 -8.79
CA THR A 404 -10.07 6.34 -8.71
C THR A 404 -11.53 6.61 -8.37
N VAL A 405 -11.84 7.73 -7.71
CA VAL A 405 -13.22 8.09 -7.35
C VAL A 405 -13.71 9.20 -8.25
N ILE A 406 -14.71 8.90 -9.06
CA ILE A 406 -15.37 9.86 -9.95
C ILE A 406 -16.53 10.49 -9.17
N PRO A 407 -16.55 11.82 -8.97
CA PRO A 407 -17.62 12.50 -8.23
C PRO A 407 -19.00 12.24 -8.84
N TYR A 408 -19.97 11.95 -7.98
CA TYR A 408 -21.36 11.75 -8.41
C TYR A 408 -21.98 13.05 -8.87
N ASN A 409 -22.52 13.03 -10.08
CA ASN A 409 -23.28 14.12 -10.65
C ASN A 409 -24.79 13.75 -10.69
N ARG A 410 -25.58 14.41 -9.86
CA ARG A 410 -27.02 14.15 -9.75
C ARG A 410 -27.82 14.47 -11.02
N PHE A 411 -27.30 15.30 -11.92
CA PHE A 411 -27.99 15.69 -13.14
C PHE A 411 -27.78 14.70 -14.28
N THR A 412 -26.59 14.09 -14.36
CA THR A 412 -26.25 13.09 -15.37
C THR A 412 -26.39 11.65 -14.83
N ASP A 413 -26.57 11.49 -13.51
CA ASP A 413 -26.55 10.21 -12.80
C ASP A 413 -25.23 9.41 -13.03
N GLU A 414 -24.10 10.11 -13.16
CA GLU A 414 -22.78 9.53 -13.37
C GLU A 414 -21.92 9.63 -12.10
N GLY A 415 -20.85 8.86 -12.05
CA GLY A 415 -19.90 8.86 -10.93
C GLY A 415 -19.85 7.52 -10.18
N THR A 416 -18.90 7.43 -9.22
CA THR A 416 -18.65 6.24 -8.41
C THR A 416 -18.56 6.53 -6.91
N GLY A 417 -18.61 7.81 -6.51
CA GLY A 417 -18.52 8.25 -5.13
C GLY A 417 -18.71 9.75 -4.99
N PHE A 418 -18.29 10.30 -3.87
CA PHE A 418 -18.31 11.73 -3.60
C PHE A 418 -16.89 12.21 -3.31
N SER A 419 -16.59 13.45 -3.67
CA SER A 419 -15.27 14.02 -3.39
C SER A 419 -15.37 15.46 -2.89
N PHE A 420 -14.30 15.89 -2.21
CA PHE A 420 -14.09 17.28 -1.83
C PHE A 420 -12.61 17.63 -2.03
N ARG A 421 -12.31 18.91 -2.24
CA ARG A 421 -10.98 19.35 -2.71
C ARG A 421 -10.07 19.81 -1.57
N ASN A 422 -10.53 20.78 -0.79
CA ASN A 422 -9.70 21.40 0.23
C ASN A 422 -9.67 20.53 1.50
N TYR A 423 -8.57 20.58 2.25
CA TYR A 423 -8.49 19.93 3.55
C TYR A 423 -9.30 20.74 4.57
N SER A 424 -10.62 20.51 4.58
CA SER A 424 -11.62 21.29 5.32
C SER A 424 -12.72 20.39 5.87
N ALA A 425 -13.05 20.57 7.14
CA ALA A 425 -14.16 19.86 7.77
C ALA A 425 -15.51 20.20 7.11
N ASP A 426 -15.73 21.45 6.72
CA ASP A 426 -16.97 21.87 6.07
C ASP A 426 -17.16 21.20 4.70
N GLU A 427 -16.07 21.05 3.93
CA GLU A 427 -16.15 20.34 2.63
C GLU A 427 -16.39 18.86 2.82
N LEU A 428 -15.73 18.20 3.80
CA LEU A 428 -16.00 16.81 4.17
C LEU A 428 -17.44 16.63 4.61
N TYR A 429 -17.95 17.54 5.47
CA TYR A 429 -19.34 17.51 5.93
C TYR A 429 -20.32 17.62 4.74
N ASN A 430 -20.12 18.58 3.86
CA ASN A 430 -21.00 18.79 2.71
C ASN A 430 -21.00 17.59 1.74
N ALA A 431 -19.85 17.01 1.45
CA ALA A 431 -19.75 15.81 0.63
C ALA A 431 -20.43 14.60 1.28
N SER A 432 -20.23 14.42 2.60
CA SER A 432 -20.86 13.35 3.37
C SER A 432 -22.38 13.54 3.47
N ARG A 433 -22.82 14.78 3.70
CA ARG A 433 -24.26 15.12 3.72
C ARG A 433 -24.92 14.81 2.38
N ALA A 434 -24.29 15.18 1.26
CA ALA A 434 -24.83 14.89 -0.07
C ALA A 434 -24.99 13.36 -0.30
N ALA A 435 -24.03 12.56 0.19
CA ALA A 435 -24.12 11.10 0.13
C ALA A 435 -25.28 10.56 0.99
N ILE A 436 -25.43 11.07 2.22
CA ILE A 436 -26.51 10.69 3.13
C ILE A 436 -27.88 11.09 2.57
N GLU A 437 -28.01 12.33 2.06
CA GLU A 437 -29.25 12.83 1.44
C GLU A 437 -29.66 11.97 0.22
N LEU A 438 -28.71 11.58 -0.62
CA LEU A 438 -28.98 10.67 -1.74
C LEU A 438 -29.43 9.29 -1.25
N TYR A 439 -28.74 8.73 -0.24
CA TYR A 439 -29.09 7.44 0.35
C TYR A 439 -30.51 7.43 0.91
N CYS A 440 -30.89 8.47 1.65
CA CYS A 440 -32.20 8.56 2.28
C CYS A 440 -33.30 8.97 1.30
N GLY A 441 -33.04 9.88 0.37
CA GLY A 441 -34.02 10.53 -0.49
C GLY A 441 -34.30 9.85 -1.81
N ASP A 442 -33.29 9.16 -2.42
CA ASP A 442 -33.48 8.47 -3.71
C ASP A 442 -32.75 7.11 -3.70
N LYS A 443 -33.43 6.10 -3.18
CA LYS A 443 -32.92 4.72 -3.12
C LYS A 443 -32.59 4.15 -4.50
N ALA A 444 -33.31 4.54 -5.55
CA ALA A 444 -33.06 4.06 -6.91
C ALA A 444 -31.75 4.62 -7.48
N ALA A 445 -31.52 5.93 -7.33
CA ALA A 445 -30.25 6.55 -7.71
C ALA A 445 -29.07 5.98 -6.90
N TRP A 446 -29.26 5.78 -5.59
CA TRP A 446 -28.25 5.13 -4.74
C TRP A 446 -27.88 3.72 -5.21
N GLN A 447 -28.87 2.90 -5.57
CA GLN A 447 -28.64 1.56 -6.11
C GLN A 447 -27.88 1.58 -7.43
N ARG A 448 -28.20 2.54 -8.34
CA ARG A 448 -27.46 2.72 -9.60
C ARG A 448 -26.02 3.15 -9.35
N LEU A 449 -25.79 4.09 -8.43
CA LEU A 449 -24.45 4.52 -8.01
C LEU A 449 -23.64 3.35 -7.44
N THR A 450 -24.25 2.56 -6.53
CA THR A 450 -23.63 1.36 -5.96
C THR A 450 -23.28 0.34 -7.04
N ALA A 451 -24.14 0.10 -8.00
CA ALA A 451 -23.88 -0.83 -9.10
C ALA A 451 -22.71 -0.35 -9.99
N ARG A 452 -22.59 0.98 -10.25
CA ARG A 452 -21.46 1.56 -10.99
C ARG A 452 -20.15 1.44 -10.22
N ALA A 453 -20.16 1.75 -8.92
CA ALA A 453 -18.99 1.60 -8.06
C ALA A 453 -18.50 0.13 -8.05
N MET A 454 -19.41 -0.84 -7.89
CA MET A 454 -19.06 -2.26 -7.94
C MET A 454 -18.61 -2.75 -9.33
N ALA A 455 -19.00 -2.06 -10.40
CA ALA A 455 -18.62 -2.38 -11.78
C ALA A 455 -17.22 -1.86 -12.16
N ALA A 456 -16.69 -0.88 -11.42
CA ALA A 456 -15.38 -0.30 -11.68
C ALA A 456 -14.29 -1.38 -11.58
N ASP A 457 -13.43 -1.44 -12.61
CA ASP A 457 -12.37 -2.44 -12.67
C ASP A 457 -11.02 -1.89 -12.18
N PHE A 458 -10.69 -2.23 -10.96
CA PHE A 458 -9.39 -1.95 -10.34
C PHE A 458 -8.54 -3.22 -10.18
N GLY A 459 -8.73 -4.23 -11.04
CA GLY A 459 -7.86 -5.41 -11.05
C GLY A 459 -6.48 -5.10 -11.60
N TRP A 460 -5.51 -5.94 -11.29
CA TRP A 460 -4.10 -5.78 -11.65
C TRP A 460 -3.80 -5.83 -13.15
N SER A 461 -4.74 -6.24 -14.02
CA SER A 461 -4.46 -6.43 -15.45
C SER A 461 -3.97 -5.18 -16.15
N ARG A 462 -4.58 -4.01 -15.86
CA ARG A 462 -4.17 -2.73 -16.43
C ARG A 462 -2.79 -2.31 -15.91
N SER A 463 -2.64 -2.26 -14.60
CA SER A 463 -1.39 -1.82 -13.95
C SER A 463 -0.21 -2.71 -14.32
N ALA A 464 -0.41 -4.03 -14.37
CA ALA A 464 0.62 -4.96 -14.83
C ALA A 464 1.00 -4.73 -16.31
N GLY A 465 0.04 -4.36 -17.15
CA GLY A 465 0.30 -3.98 -18.55
C GLY A 465 1.15 -2.72 -18.66
N GLU A 466 0.87 -1.70 -17.84
CA GLU A 466 1.65 -0.45 -17.78
C GLU A 466 3.08 -0.70 -17.26
N TYR A 467 3.25 -1.52 -16.20
CA TYR A 467 4.59 -1.95 -15.74
C TYR A 467 5.34 -2.75 -16.81
N LEU A 468 4.68 -3.70 -17.45
CA LEU A 468 5.34 -4.52 -18.50
C LEU A 468 5.78 -3.66 -19.68
N HIS A 469 4.99 -2.66 -20.06
CA HIS A 469 5.37 -1.69 -21.09
C HIS A 469 6.62 -0.89 -20.67
N LEU A 470 6.66 -0.37 -19.47
CA LEU A 470 7.82 0.34 -18.92
C LEU A 470 9.07 -0.53 -18.94
N TYR A 471 8.99 -1.78 -18.47
CA TYR A 471 10.13 -2.70 -18.45
C TYR A 471 10.66 -3.02 -19.84
N LYS A 472 9.77 -3.24 -20.82
CA LYS A 472 10.17 -3.48 -22.21
C LYS A 472 10.88 -2.27 -22.80
N THR A 473 10.38 -1.07 -22.54
CA THR A 473 11.01 0.18 -23.00
C THR A 473 12.42 0.34 -22.42
N LEU A 474 12.60 0.06 -21.12
CA LEU A 474 13.92 0.13 -20.48
C LEU A 474 14.91 -0.91 -21.02
N LYS A 475 14.45 -2.10 -21.36
CA LYS A 475 15.32 -3.17 -21.91
C LYS A 475 15.78 -2.87 -23.33
N MET A 476 15.04 -2.08 -24.10
CA MET A 476 15.40 -1.70 -25.48
C MET A 476 16.43 -0.54 -25.52
N ASN A 477 16.49 0.26 -24.47
CA ASN A 477 17.44 1.36 -24.30
C ASN A 477 18.68 0.92 -23.48
#